data_346dd6c06aaaf29169e2c1ebb4580fa4
#
_entry.id   346dd6c06aaaf29169e2c1ebb4580fa4
#
_cell.length_a   1.000
_cell.length_b   1.000
_cell.length_c   1.000
_cell.angle_alpha   90.00
_cell.angle_beta   90.00
_cell.angle_gamma   90.00
#
_symmetry.space_group_name_H-M   'P 1'
#
loop_
_entity.id
_entity.type
_entity.pdbx_description
1 polymer ?
#
loop_
_entity_poly.entity_id
_entity_poly.type
_entity_poly.pdbx_seq_one_letter_code
_entity_poly.pdbx_strand_id
1 'polypeptide(L)'
;MFFMKVFLVILILIFNLQSWAKANDISEFEIEGVSIGDSLLNFASEKKIKKAKSKSQFPNDKYIIYRFDFLKTPKQYDWISVTTKKNDKNYIVTNIAGAIDYNELEKCLLLKKEVEDVIESLFKSVEKQEDEYPSGQDKTGKSIVYGTQYYFKPYPSNEAISVNCYHMSEDSNIGKSLKVAVNHEDYAYFLINDAFK
;
A
#
# COMPACT_ATOMS: atom_id res chain seq x y z
N MET A 1 -1.14 -27.54 2.46
CA MET A 1 -1.11 -26.49 3.51
C MET A 1 -0.96 -25.06 2.95
N PHE A 2 -0.38 -24.89 1.77
CA PHE A 2 -0.25 -23.59 1.07
C PHE A 2 -1.60 -23.04 0.58
N PHE A 3 -2.44 -23.89 -0.02
CA PHE A 3 -3.79 -23.52 -0.50
C PHE A 3 -4.72 -22.97 0.60
N MET A 4 -4.55 -23.42 1.82
CA MET A 4 -5.41 -23.04 2.96
C MET A 4 -5.09 -21.61 3.47
N LYS A 5 -3.83 -21.13 3.32
CA LYS A 5 -3.45 -19.77 3.68
C LYS A 5 -3.94 -18.75 2.65
N VAL A 6 -3.87 -19.08 1.36
CA VAL A 6 -4.38 -18.27 0.25
C VAL A 6 -5.90 -18.11 0.33
N PHE A 7 -6.61 -19.21 0.64
CA PHE A 7 -8.07 -19.18 0.80
C PHE A 7 -8.53 -18.33 2.00
N LEU A 8 -7.72 -18.26 3.07
CA LEU A 8 -8.02 -17.42 4.24
C LEU A 8 -7.83 -15.93 3.96
N VAL A 9 -6.86 -15.55 3.12
CA VAL A 9 -6.64 -14.15 2.69
C VAL A 9 -7.83 -13.63 1.91
N ILE A 10 -8.42 -14.44 1.02
CA ILE A 10 -9.60 -14.07 0.25
C ILE A 10 -10.85 -13.98 1.14
N LEU A 11 -10.98 -14.84 2.15
CA LEU A 11 -12.18 -14.92 2.99
C LEU A 11 -12.32 -13.71 3.93
N ILE A 12 -11.22 -13.13 4.43
CA ILE A 12 -11.26 -12.02 5.38
C ILE A 12 -11.56 -10.68 4.67
N LEU A 13 -11.20 -10.53 3.39
CA LEU A 13 -11.62 -9.39 2.58
C LEU A 13 -13.14 -9.37 2.29
N ILE A 14 -13.82 -10.51 2.40
CA ILE A 14 -15.24 -10.65 2.06
C ILE A 14 -16.18 -10.42 3.25
N PHE A 15 -15.73 -10.59 4.51
CA PHE A 15 -16.63 -10.58 5.68
C PHE A 15 -17.11 -9.19 6.14
N ASN A 16 -16.58 -8.07 5.59
CA ASN A 16 -17.12 -6.73 5.86
C ASN A 16 -18.12 -6.23 4.80
N LEU A 17 -18.51 -7.07 3.84
CA LEU A 17 -19.44 -6.70 2.76
C LEU A 17 -20.92 -6.80 3.19
N GLN A 18 -21.34 -6.05 4.20
CA GLN A 18 -22.78 -5.92 4.51
C GLN A 18 -23.44 -4.67 3.93
N SER A 19 -22.82 -3.97 3.00
CA SER A 19 -23.52 -2.97 2.20
C SER A 19 -23.21 -3.19 0.71
N TRP A 20 -24.23 -3.59 -0.04
CA TRP A 20 -24.23 -3.68 -1.51
C TRP A 20 -24.28 -2.26 -2.16
N ALA A 21 -23.70 -1.26 -1.50
CA ALA A 21 -23.39 0.01 -2.14
C ALA A 21 -22.11 -0.20 -2.95
N LYS A 22 -22.14 0.12 -4.26
CA LYS A 22 -20.93 0.13 -5.09
C LYS A 22 -19.87 0.93 -4.37
N ALA A 23 -18.78 0.29 -3.99
CA ALA A 23 -17.61 0.98 -3.48
C ALA A 23 -17.14 1.96 -4.56
N ASN A 24 -17.33 3.24 -4.32
CA ASN A 24 -16.88 4.33 -5.21
C ASN A 24 -15.84 5.21 -4.52
N ASP A 25 -15.51 4.92 -3.27
CA ASP A 25 -14.59 5.70 -2.45
C ASP A 25 -13.40 4.82 -2.04
N ILE A 26 -12.20 5.34 -2.21
CA ILE A 26 -10.96 4.65 -1.86
C ILE A 26 -10.87 4.34 -0.37
N SER A 27 -11.57 5.09 0.49
CA SER A 27 -11.63 4.87 1.94
C SER A 27 -12.34 3.56 2.32
N GLU A 28 -13.07 2.94 1.39
CA GLU A 28 -13.68 1.62 1.59
C GLU A 28 -12.67 0.47 1.46
N PHE A 29 -11.46 0.74 0.98
CA PHE A 29 -10.40 -0.25 0.90
C PHE A 29 -9.52 -0.20 2.15
N GLU A 30 -9.48 -1.31 2.88
CA GLU A 30 -8.74 -1.45 4.14
C GLU A 30 -7.52 -2.35 3.96
N ILE A 31 -6.43 -1.98 4.61
CA ILE A 31 -5.27 -2.85 4.82
C ILE A 31 -5.16 -3.11 6.32
N GLU A 32 -5.36 -4.36 6.74
CA GLU A 32 -5.39 -4.79 8.15
C GLU A 32 -6.36 -3.96 9.01
N GLY A 33 -7.51 -3.60 8.45
CA GLY A 33 -8.57 -2.84 9.12
C GLY A 33 -8.27 -1.35 9.27
N VAL A 34 -7.30 -0.82 8.53
CA VAL A 34 -6.98 0.62 8.51
C VAL A 34 -7.24 1.17 7.12
N SER A 35 -7.96 2.30 7.06
CA SER A 35 -8.31 3.03 5.84
C SER A 35 -7.67 4.41 5.76
N ILE A 36 -7.72 4.97 4.55
CA ILE A 36 -7.43 6.40 4.34
C ILE A 36 -8.45 7.25 5.11
N GLY A 37 -7.98 8.28 5.81
CA GLY A 37 -8.79 9.16 6.64
C GLY A 37 -8.94 8.73 8.10
N ASP A 38 -8.59 7.50 8.44
CA ASP A 38 -8.56 7.04 9.83
C ASP A 38 -7.55 7.81 10.67
N SER A 39 -7.82 7.91 11.97
CA SER A 39 -6.82 8.33 12.94
C SER A 39 -6.04 7.12 13.47
N LEU A 40 -4.71 7.14 13.39
CA LEU A 40 -3.89 6.09 14.02
C LEU A 40 -4.10 5.97 15.53
N LEU A 41 -4.64 6.99 16.17
CA LEU A 41 -4.96 6.94 17.60
C LEU A 41 -6.07 5.94 17.91
N ASN A 42 -6.89 5.55 16.93
CA ASN A 42 -7.91 4.50 17.08
C ASN A 42 -7.28 3.10 17.22
N PHE A 43 -6.05 2.92 16.71
CA PHE A 43 -5.37 1.61 16.63
C PHE A 43 -4.22 1.49 17.65
N ALA A 44 -3.57 2.61 17.99
CA ALA A 44 -2.42 2.62 18.88
C ALA A 44 -2.33 3.88 19.74
N SER A 45 -1.73 3.77 20.91
CA SER A 45 -1.41 4.94 21.71
C SER A 45 -0.37 5.82 21.02
N GLU A 46 -0.42 7.13 21.24
CA GLU A 46 0.52 8.10 20.67
C GLU A 46 1.99 7.72 20.93
N LYS A 47 2.29 7.16 22.12
CA LYS A 47 3.63 6.65 22.46
C LYS A 47 4.08 5.53 21.51
N LYS A 48 3.17 4.60 21.16
CA LYS A 48 3.46 3.52 20.19
C LYS A 48 3.65 4.07 18.79
N ILE A 49 2.79 5.01 18.35
CA ILE A 49 2.91 5.66 17.04
C ILE A 49 4.27 6.35 16.93
N LYS A 50 4.66 7.17 17.90
CA LYS A 50 5.96 7.85 17.89
C LYS A 50 7.14 6.89 17.83
N LYS A 51 7.06 5.72 18.50
CA LYS A 51 8.10 4.68 18.46
C LYS A 51 8.18 4.00 17.10
N ALA A 52 7.07 3.90 16.37
CA ALA A 52 6.99 3.27 15.05
C ALA A 52 7.50 4.18 13.91
N LYS A 53 7.89 5.44 14.21
CA LYS A 53 8.41 6.37 13.21
C LYS A 53 9.61 5.77 12.48
N SER A 54 9.51 5.69 11.16
CA SER A 54 10.57 5.23 10.27
C SER A 54 11.41 6.40 9.78
N LYS A 55 12.63 6.11 9.33
CA LYS A 55 13.44 7.10 8.62
C LYS A 55 12.78 7.42 7.29
N SER A 56 12.58 8.71 7.00
CA SER A 56 12.07 9.13 5.69
C SER A 56 13.08 8.75 4.59
N GLN A 57 12.54 8.26 3.48
CA GLN A 57 13.31 8.06 2.25
C GLN A 57 13.29 9.30 1.34
N PHE A 58 12.48 10.31 1.69
CA PHE A 58 12.35 11.55 0.92
C PHE A 58 13.14 12.68 1.58
N PRO A 59 13.82 13.54 0.78
CA PRO A 59 14.44 14.77 1.27
C PRO A 59 13.41 15.72 1.89
N ASN A 60 12.25 15.87 1.25
CA ASN A 60 11.14 16.66 1.75
C ASN A 60 10.41 15.92 2.87
N ASP A 61 10.36 16.49 4.06
CA ASP A 61 9.82 15.87 5.28
C ASP A 61 8.36 16.27 5.60
N LYS A 62 7.58 16.67 4.59
CA LYS A 62 6.16 17.05 4.71
C LYS A 62 5.31 15.92 5.31
N TYR A 63 5.72 14.67 5.11
CA TYR A 63 5.03 13.48 5.60
C TYR A 63 5.94 12.63 6.48
N ILE A 64 5.32 11.88 7.40
CA ILE A 64 6.00 10.95 8.31
C ILE A 64 5.47 9.55 8.03
N ILE A 65 6.39 8.61 7.87
CA ILE A 65 6.11 7.19 7.68
C ILE A 65 6.28 6.47 9.01
N TYR A 66 5.33 5.62 9.34
CA TYR A 66 5.34 4.74 10.50
C TYR A 66 5.32 3.30 10.04
N ARG A 67 6.15 2.43 10.62
CA ARG A 67 6.13 0.99 10.40
C ARG A 67 5.51 0.30 11.59
N PHE A 68 4.47 -0.51 11.32
CA PHE A 68 3.74 -1.20 12.36
C PHE A 68 3.89 -2.71 12.25
N ASP A 69 4.38 -3.34 13.35
CA ASP A 69 4.48 -4.79 13.49
C ASP A 69 3.33 -5.36 14.35
N PHE A 70 2.36 -4.52 14.77
CA PHE A 70 1.49 -4.81 15.89
C PHE A 70 -0.01 -4.60 15.66
N LEU A 71 -0.48 -4.48 14.44
CA LEU A 71 -1.91 -4.54 14.18
C LEU A 71 -2.41 -5.91 14.63
N LYS A 72 -3.49 -5.94 15.43
CA LYS A 72 -3.93 -7.11 16.22
C LYS A 72 -4.51 -8.26 15.38
N THR A 73 -4.58 -8.13 14.09
CA THR A 73 -5.12 -9.11 13.15
C THR A 73 -4.09 -10.17 12.76
N PRO A 74 -4.50 -11.36 12.31
CA PRO A 74 -3.59 -12.32 11.71
C PRO A 74 -2.84 -11.64 10.58
N LYS A 75 -1.51 -11.60 10.66
CA LYS A 75 -0.66 -10.92 9.68
C LYS A 75 -0.86 -11.50 8.29
N GLN A 76 -1.48 -10.72 7.41
CA GLN A 76 -1.55 -11.02 5.97
C GLN A 76 -0.29 -10.51 5.27
N TYR A 77 0.29 -9.44 5.82
CA TYR A 77 1.49 -8.78 5.30
C TYR A 77 2.68 -9.01 6.23
N ASP A 78 3.87 -9.14 5.68
CA ASP A 78 5.11 -9.25 6.45
C ASP A 78 5.43 -7.92 7.16
N TRP A 79 5.04 -6.81 6.53
CA TRP A 79 5.11 -5.50 7.16
C TRP A 79 4.07 -4.54 6.60
N ILE A 80 3.70 -3.55 7.43
CA ILE A 80 2.77 -2.49 7.09
C ILE A 80 3.43 -1.14 7.37
N SER A 81 3.18 -0.18 6.50
CA SER A 81 3.55 1.21 6.71
C SER A 81 2.34 2.11 6.54
N VAL A 82 2.27 3.13 7.39
CA VAL A 82 1.24 4.16 7.33
C VAL A 82 1.92 5.52 7.27
N THR A 83 1.37 6.43 6.48
CA THR A 83 1.90 7.78 6.33
C THR A 83 0.86 8.81 6.79
N THR A 84 1.32 9.81 7.54
CA THR A 84 0.51 10.96 7.93
C THR A 84 1.21 12.27 7.58
N LYS A 85 0.48 13.38 7.54
CA LYS A 85 1.11 14.71 7.42
C LYS A 85 1.97 14.99 8.65
N LYS A 86 3.12 15.62 8.47
CA LYS A 86 3.98 16.08 9.56
C LYS A 86 3.23 17.08 10.43
N ASN A 87 3.37 16.95 11.74
CA ASN A 87 2.70 17.78 12.76
C ASN A 87 1.16 17.63 12.85
N ASP A 88 0.58 16.66 12.17
CA ASP A 88 -0.82 16.31 12.38
C ASP A 88 -0.98 15.61 13.74
N LYS A 89 -1.66 16.29 14.68
CA LYS A 89 -1.90 15.78 16.03
C LYS A 89 -2.91 14.64 16.08
N ASN A 90 -3.74 14.52 15.05
CA ASN A 90 -4.75 13.47 14.92
C ASN A 90 -4.19 12.24 14.20
N TYR A 91 -2.98 12.31 13.63
CA TYR A 91 -2.32 11.24 12.89
C TYR A 91 -3.24 10.64 11.81
N ILE A 92 -3.85 11.50 10.99
CA ILE A 92 -4.76 11.07 9.92
C ILE A 92 -3.98 10.35 8.82
N VAL A 93 -4.44 9.15 8.48
CA VAL A 93 -3.85 8.28 7.46
C VAL A 93 -4.03 8.90 6.07
N THR A 94 -2.93 9.20 5.40
CA THR A 94 -2.88 9.69 4.01
C THR A 94 -2.33 8.68 3.03
N ASN A 95 -1.66 7.66 3.53
CA ASN A 95 -1.24 6.48 2.80
C ASN A 95 -1.17 5.30 3.76
N ILE A 96 -1.58 4.15 3.27
CA ILE A 96 -1.31 2.88 3.93
C ILE A 96 -0.77 1.89 2.90
N ALA A 97 0.22 1.10 3.28
CA ALA A 97 0.78 0.06 2.43
C ALA A 97 1.08 -1.20 3.24
N GLY A 98 0.72 -2.35 2.68
CA GLY A 98 1.14 -3.67 3.12
C GLY A 98 2.08 -4.29 2.11
N ALA A 99 3.07 -5.06 2.57
CA ALA A 99 3.97 -5.78 1.69
C ALA A 99 4.19 -7.22 2.15
N ILE A 100 4.36 -8.11 1.15
CA ILE A 100 4.69 -9.52 1.31
C ILE A 100 6.01 -9.76 0.61
N ASP A 101 6.99 -10.26 1.34
CA ASP A 101 8.30 -10.59 0.78
C ASP A 101 8.23 -11.88 -0.04
N TYR A 102 8.99 -11.95 -1.11
CA TYR A 102 9.05 -13.13 -1.97
C TYR A 102 10.47 -13.37 -2.52
N ASN A 103 10.73 -14.60 -2.98
CA ASN A 103 12.02 -14.97 -3.57
C ASN A 103 11.93 -15.11 -5.11
N GLU A 104 10.79 -15.52 -5.64
CA GLU A 104 10.57 -15.85 -7.04
C GLU A 104 9.55 -14.89 -7.66
N LEU A 105 9.92 -14.21 -8.76
CA LEU A 105 9.05 -13.23 -9.44
C LEU A 105 7.69 -13.82 -9.82
N GLU A 106 7.66 -15.06 -10.31
CA GLU A 106 6.43 -15.73 -10.71
C GLU A 106 5.41 -15.81 -9.56
N LYS A 107 5.87 -16.09 -8.34
CA LYS A 107 5.01 -16.09 -7.15
C LYS A 107 4.43 -14.71 -6.84
N CYS A 108 5.24 -13.66 -7.02
CA CYS A 108 4.76 -12.29 -6.85
C CYS A 108 3.69 -11.95 -7.88
N LEU A 109 3.92 -12.27 -9.15
CA LEU A 109 2.97 -11.97 -10.24
C LEU A 109 1.65 -12.72 -10.06
N LEU A 110 1.68 -13.97 -9.59
CA LEU A 110 0.47 -14.71 -9.25
C LEU A 110 -0.31 -14.04 -8.11
N LEU A 111 0.38 -13.67 -7.02
CA LEU A 111 -0.25 -12.96 -5.90
C LEU A 111 -0.77 -11.59 -6.32
N LYS A 112 -0.01 -10.86 -7.14
CA LYS A 112 -0.43 -9.59 -7.74
C LYS A 112 -1.76 -9.74 -8.46
N LYS A 113 -1.87 -10.77 -9.32
CA LYS A 113 -3.10 -11.06 -10.06
C LYS A 113 -4.28 -11.36 -9.15
N GLU A 114 -4.08 -12.15 -8.08
CA GLU A 114 -5.14 -12.44 -7.10
C GLU A 114 -5.66 -11.16 -6.42
N VAL A 115 -4.75 -10.24 -6.03
CA VAL A 115 -5.12 -8.95 -5.43
C VAL A 115 -5.86 -8.07 -6.43
N GLU A 116 -5.42 -8.03 -7.68
CA GLU A 116 -6.07 -7.29 -8.77
C GLU A 116 -7.50 -7.78 -9.01
N ASP A 117 -7.71 -9.10 -9.06
CA ASP A 117 -9.04 -9.69 -9.24
C ASP A 117 -10.00 -9.27 -8.11
N VAL A 118 -9.51 -9.18 -6.88
CA VAL A 118 -10.29 -8.68 -5.74
C VAL A 118 -10.64 -7.20 -5.93
N ILE A 119 -9.66 -6.34 -6.24
CA ILE A 119 -9.89 -4.90 -6.45
C ILE A 119 -10.92 -4.69 -7.58
N GLU A 120 -10.76 -5.39 -8.70
CA GLU A 120 -11.67 -5.31 -9.85
C GLU A 120 -13.07 -5.84 -9.54
N SER A 121 -13.19 -6.76 -8.58
CA SER A 121 -14.49 -7.24 -8.11
C SER A 121 -15.22 -6.19 -7.27
N LEU A 122 -14.49 -5.43 -6.46
CA LEU A 122 -15.01 -4.42 -5.54
C LEU A 122 -15.33 -3.09 -6.26
N PHE A 123 -14.43 -2.65 -7.15
CA PHE A 123 -14.48 -1.34 -7.77
C PHE A 123 -14.68 -1.46 -9.28
N LYS A 124 -15.90 -1.23 -9.75
CA LYS A 124 -16.27 -1.43 -11.18
C LYS A 124 -15.99 -0.24 -12.11
N SER A 125 -15.69 0.93 -11.53
CA SER A 125 -15.60 2.20 -12.29
C SER A 125 -14.24 2.90 -12.13
N VAL A 126 -13.20 2.16 -11.73
CA VAL A 126 -11.84 2.68 -11.59
C VAL A 126 -11.07 2.52 -12.89
N GLU A 127 -10.26 3.52 -13.21
CA GLU A 127 -9.34 3.46 -14.33
C GLU A 127 -8.12 2.61 -13.95
N LYS A 128 -7.84 1.55 -14.72
CA LYS A 128 -6.69 0.67 -14.52
C LYS A 128 -5.57 1.04 -15.47
N GLN A 129 -4.36 1.19 -14.94
CA GLN A 129 -3.14 1.36 -15.71
C GLN A 129 -2.10 0.34 -15.25
N GLU A 130 -1.51 -0.40 -16.20
CA GLU A 130 -0.43 -1.36 -15.96
C GLU A 130 0.86 -0.83 -16.58
N ASP A 131 1.96 -0.88 -15.82
CA ASP A 131 3.26 -0.41 -16.24
C ASP A 131 4.37 -1.34 -15.76
N GLU A 132 5.43 -1.44 -16.57
CA GLU A 132 6.70 -2.03 -16.20
C GLU A 132 7.79 -0.95 -16.30
N TYR A 133 8.50 -0.70 -15.20
CA TYR A 133 9.48 0.37 -15.15
C TYR A 133 10.67 0.06 -14.24
N PRO A 134 11.85 0.67 -14.51
CA PRO A 134 13.00 0.55 -13.61
C PRO A 134 12.69 1.10 -12.21
N SER A 135 13.11 0.40 -11.18
CA SER A 135 12.94 0.88 -9.80
C SER A 135 13.83 2.10 -9.53
N GLY A 136 13.22 3.23 -9.18
CA GLY A 136 13.97 4.43 -8.76
C GLY A 136 14.75 4.28 -7.45
N GLN A 137 14.53 3.19 -6.70
CA GLN A 137 15.27 2.87 -5.48
C GLN A 137 16.61 2.18 -5.77
N ASP A 138 16.77 1.58 -6.95
CA ASP A 138 17.99 0.91 -7.38
C ASP A 138 18.78 1.77 -8.35
N LYS A 139 19.88 2.35 -7.86
CA LYS A 139 20.77 3.18 -8.69
C LYS A 139 21.51 2.40 -9.79
N THR A 140 21.52 1.08 -9.73
CA THR A 140 22.14 0.24 -10.78
C THR A 140 21.27 0.14 -12.02
N GLY A 141 19.96 0.44 -11.91
CA GLY A 141 18.98 0.34 -12.99
C GLY A 141 18.59 -1.10 -13.37
N LYS A 142 19.03 -2.11 -12.61
CA LYS A 142 18.77 -3.53 -12.90
C LYS A 142 17.46 -4.03 -12.30
N SER A 143 16.87 -3.30 -11.34
CA SER A 143 15.63 -3.68 -10.68
C SER A 143 14.43 -3.18 -11.46
N ILE A 144 13.41 -4.05 -11.60
CA ILE A 144 12.18 -3.77 -12.34
C ILE A 144 10.98 -3.80 -11.39
N VAL A 145 10.03 -2.90 -11.59
CA VAL A 145 8.73 -2.89 -10.93
C VAL A 145 7.66 -3.26 -11.95
N TYR A 146 6.87 -4.28 -11.63
CA TYR A 146 5.67 -4.65 -12.37
C TYR A 146 4.48 -4.07 -11.62
N GLY A 147 3.96 -2.95 -12.09
CA GLY A 147 2.99 -2.13 -11.38
C GLY A 147 1.61 -2.16 -12.00
N THR A 148 0.58 -2.02 -11.16
CA THR A 148 -0.79 -1.68 -11.55
C THR A 148 -1.31 -0.58 -10.65
N GLN A 149 -1.94 0.42 -11.26
CA GLN A 149 -2.59 1.52 -10.58
C GLN A 149 -4.09 1.48 -10.87
N TYR A 150 -4.92 1.66 -9.84
CA TYR A 150 -6.37 1.82 -9.94
C TYR A 150 -6.74 3.21 -9.48
N TYR A 151 -7.06 4.10 -10.42
CA TYR A 151 -7.36 5.51 -10.16
C TYR A 151 -8.83 5.72 -9.85
N PHE A 152 -9.12 6.30 -8.69
CA PHE A 152 -10.47 6.64 -8.23
C PHE A 152 -10.90 8.03 -8.70
N LYS A 153 -9.94 8.89 -8.92
CA LYS A 153 -10.15 10.24 -9.46
C LYS A 153 -9.18 10.47 -10.61
N PRO A 154 -9.65 11.17 -11.68
CA PRO A 154 -8.80 11.47 -12.81
C PRO A 154 -7.64 12.42 -12.40
N TYR A 155 -6.60 12.41 -13.22
CA TYR A 155 -5.50 13.39 -13.09
C TYR A 155 -6.07 14.82 -12.94
N PRO A 156 -5.54 15.68 -12.07
CA PRO A 156 -4.28 15.56 -11.33
C PRO A 156 -4.38 14.95 -9.91
N SER A 157 -5.54 14.49 -9.47
CA SER A 157 -5.71 14.03 -8.09
C SER A 157 -4.89 12.78 -7.77
N ASN A 158 -4.81 11.84 -8.74
CA ASN A 158 -4.03 10.60 -8.62
C ASN A 158 -4.33 9.77 -7.37
N GLU A 159 -5.53 9.92 -6.79
CA GLU A 159 -5.98 9.06 -5.71
C GLU A 159 -6.11 7.62 -6.24
N ALA A 160 -5.32 6.70 -5.68
CA ALA A 160 -5.19 5.39 -6.29
C ALA A 160 -4.85 4.27 -5.29
N ILE A 161 -5.28 3.05 -5.65
CA ILE A 161 -4.71 1.82 -5.12
C ILE A 161 -3.60 1.38 -6.07
N SER A 162 -2.43 1.04 -5.54
CA SER A 162 -1.31 0.50 -6.31
C SER A 162 -0.98 -0.94 -5.88
N VAL A 163 -0.72 -1.81 -6.86
CA VAL A 163 -0.31 -3.20 -6.64
C VAL A 163 0.97 -3.44 -7.42
N ASN A 164 2.11 -3.51 -6.74
CA ASN A 164 3.41 -3.52 -7.36
C ASN A 164 4.26 -4.70 -6.91
N CYS A 165 4.79 -5.48 -7.87
CA CYS A 165 5.87 -6.43 -7.64
C CYS A 165 7.22 -5.72 -7.84
N TYR A 166 7.97 -5.53 -6.76
CA TYR A 166 9.32 -4.99 -6.79
C TYR A 166 10.33 -6.13 -6.97
N HIS A 167 10.74 -6.36 -8.22
CA HIS A 167 11.77 -7.35 -8.55
C HIS A 167 13.16 -6.70 -8.45
N MET A 168 13.65 -6.64 -7.22
CA MET A 168 14.91 -5.98 -6.92
C MET A 168 16.10 -6.88 -7.27
N SER A 169 17.14 -6.29 -7.89
CA SER A 169 18.39 -6.98 -8.18
C SER A 169 19.15 -7.33 -6.89
N GLU A 170 19.94 -8.39 -6.93
CA GLU A 170 20.79 -8.78 -5.79
C GLU A 170 21.78 -7.68 -5.39
N ASP A 171 22.24 -6.88 -6.37
CA ASP A 171 23.18 -5.78 -6.16
C ASP A 171 22.54 -4.58 -5.43
N SER A 172 21.23 -4.48 -5.37
CA SER A 172 20.52 -3.35 -4.76
C SER A 172 20.51 -3.38 -3.23
N ASN A 173 20.74 -4.54 -2.62
CA ASN A 173 20.56 -4.80 -1.16
C ASN A 173 19.14 -4.45 -0.66
N ILE A 174 18.14 -4.41 -1.54
CA ILE A 174 16.73 -4.16 -1.24
C ILE A 174 15.95 -5.46 -1.45
N GLY A 175 15.07 -5.79 -0.51
CA GLY A 175 14.24 -7.00 -0.60
C GLY A 175 13.24 -6.95 -1.75
N LYS A 176 12.92 -8.12 -2.29
CA LYS A 176 11.86 -8.30 -3.29
C LYS A 176 10.52 -8.40 -2.58
N SER A 177 9.50 -7.66 -3.02
CA SER A 177 8.20 -7.68 -2.35
C SER A 177 7.04 -7.37 -3.30
N LEU A 178 5.88 -8.00 -3.02
CA LEU A 178 4.59 -7.48 -3.47
C LEU A 178 4.18 -6.38 -2.49
N LYS A 179 3.85 -5.21 -2.99
CA LYS A 179 3.34 -4.10 -2.19
C LYS A 179 1.98 -3.67 -2.71
N VAL A 180 1.00 -3.67 -1.81
CA VAL A 180 -0.32 -3.05 -2.03
C VAL A 180 -0.35 -1.75 -1.26
N ALA A 181 -0.68 -0.64 -1.90
CA ALA A 181 -0.74 0.65 -1.22
C ALA A 181 -1.97 1.45 -1.66
N VAL A 182 -2.54 2.17 -0.70
CA VAL A 182 -3.65 3.10 -0.89
C VAL A 182 -3.12 4.52 -0.68
N ASN A 183 -3.29 5.39 -1.66
CA ASN A 183 -2.78 6.75 -1.65
C ASN A 183 -3.93 7.76 -1.73
N HIS A 184 -4.10 8.57 -0.68
CA HIS A 184 -4.93 9.76 -0.73
C HIS A 184 -4.34 10.79 -1.72
N GLU A 185 -5.18 11.58 -2.39
CA GLU A 185 -4.77 12.55 -3.40
C GLU A 185 -3.62 13.47 -2.98
N ASP A 186 -3.64 13.99 -1.77
CA ASP A 186 -2.59 14.88 -1.24
C ASP A 186 -1.21 14.21 -1.17
N TYR A 187 -1.19 12.91 -0.79
CA TYR A 187 0.05 12.17 -0.69
C TYR A 187 0.54 11.71 -2.07
N ALA A 188 -0.38 11.32 -2.94
CA ALA A 188 -0.06 11.01 -4.33
C ALA A 188 0.53 12.22 -5.06
N TYR A 189 -0.06 13.41 -4.89
CA TYR A 189 0.47 14.67 -5.42
C TYR A 189 1.89 14.96 -4.89
N PHE A 190 2.10 14.78 -3.56
CA PHE A 190 3.40 14.96 -2.94
C PHE A 190 4.46 14.03 -3.54
N LEU A 191 4.15 12.75 -3.73
CA LEU A 191 5.09 11.79 -4.30
C LEU A 191 5.58 12.18 -5.70
N ILE A 192 4.66 12.70 -6.52
CA ILE A 192 4.94 13.08 -7.92
C ILE A 192 5.71 14.40 -7.99
N ASN A 193 5.32 15.37 -7.18
CA ASN A 193 5.73 16.76 -7.39
C ASN A 193 6.78 17.28 -6.40
N ASP A 194 6.81 16.77 -5.16
CA ASP A 194 7.52 17.43 -4.06
C ASP A 194 8.49 16.51 -3.30
N ALA A 195 8.32 15.20 -3.34
CA ALA A 195 9.02 14.25 -2.47
C ALA A 195 10.56 14.32 -2.59
N PHE A 196 11.06 14.61 -3.79
CA PHE A 196 12.48 14.65 -4.12
C PHE A 196 13.04 16.06 -4.41
N LYS A 197 12.29 17.09 -4.05
CA LYS A 197 12.73 18.49 -4.15
C LYS A 197 13.38 18.98 -2.88
#